data_b6ab0d8c192721113a5590da308d6c5d
#
_entry.id   b6ab0d8c192721113a5590da308d6c5d
#
_cell.length_a   1.000
_cell.length_b   1.000
_cell.length_c   1.000
_cell.angle_alpha   90.00
_cell.angle_beta   90.00
_cell.angle_gamma   90.00
#
_symmetry.space_group_name_H-M   'P 1'
#
loop_
_entity.id
_entity.type
_entity.pdbx_description
1 polymer ?
#
loop_
_entity_poly.entity_id
_entity_poly.type
_entity_poly.pdbx_seq_one_letter_code
_entity_poly.pdbx_strand_id
1 'polypeptide(L)'
;MIARPSTDLKSYLVDLAAAVGGAVEEPDGDVLDLALPEEVTTPAGLNDFFTVTLSRDAADETDGAEYVTYGSAILDKLVGIGLNSGRILRLRAAVPSASMRVPPNLMQRIERDIGFQKCRRPSMESAAVELHQQMVFTFVVSYVSDEKFTDDVMVAVD
;
A
#
# COMPACT_ATOMS: atom_id res chain seq x y z
N MET A 1 15.11 1.51 12.49
CA MET A 1 15.61 1.89 11.17
C MET A 1 15.03 0.88 10.19
N ILE A 2 13.88 1.22 9.58
CA ILE A 2 13.20 0.34 8.61
C ILE A 2 13.98 0.51 7.31
N ALA A 3 14.65 -0.57 6.86
CA ALA A 3 15.28 -0.60 5.56
C ALA A 3 14.21 -0.32 4.50
N ARG A 4 14.36 0.76 3.74
CA ARG A 4 13.57 0.96 2.53
C ARG A 4 13.94 -0.17 1.58
N PRO A 5 13.00 -1.00 1.12
CA PRO A 5 13.30 -1.96 0.07
C PRO A 5 13.77 -1.14 -1.14
N SER A 6 14.96 -1.46 -1.65
CA SER A 6 15.35 -1.01 -2.99
C SER A 6 14.43 -1.75 -3.95
N THR A 7 13.34 -1.12 -4.36
CA THR A 7 12.43 -1.73 -5.31
C THR A 7 13.11 -1.65 -6.67
N ASP A 8 13.75 -2.75 -7.05
CA ASP A 8 14.17 -3.01 -8.41
C ASP A 8 12.93 -3.05 -9.31
N LEU A 9 13.01 -2.53 -10.53
CA LEU A 9 11.90 -2.53 -11.48
C LEU A 9 11.34 -3.93 -11.71
N LYS A 10 12.18 -4.95 -11.73
CA LYS A 10 11.77 -6.34 -11.87
C LYS A 10 10.87 -6.78 -10.71
N SER A 11 11.33 -6.54 -9.48
CA SER A 11 10.53 -6.83 -8.29
C SER A 11 9.21 -6.09 -8.28
N TYR A 12 9.21 -4.82 -8.72
CA TYR A 12 7.98 -4.05 -8.85
C TYR A 12 6.98 -4.67 -9.82
N LEU A 13 7.43 -5.12 -10.99
CA LEU A 13 6.56 -5.73 -12.01
C LEU A 13 5.96 -7.05 -11.52
N VAL A 14 6.76 -7.89 -10.86
CA VAL A 14 6.30 -9.14 -10.24
C VAL A 14 5.27 -8.87 -9.15
N ASP A 15 5.56 -7.93 -8.24
CA ASP A 15 4.66 -7.55 -7.15
C ASP A 15 3.36 -6.93 -7.68
N LEU A 16 3.44 -6.11 -8.72
CA LEU A 16 2.27 -5.52 -9.38
C LEU A 16 1.36 -6.63 -9.96
N ALA A 17 1.93 -7.53 -10.75
CA ALA A 17 1.18 -8.63 -11.35
C ALA A 17 0.49 -9.48 -10.28
N ALA A 18 1.22 -9.88 -9.24
CA ALA A 18 0.66 -10.63 -8.12
C ALA A 18 -0.46 -9.84 -7.39
N ALA A 19 -0.31 -8.51 -7.24
CA ALA A 19 -1.28 -7.66 -6.56
C ALA A 19 -2.62 -7.56 -7.29
N VAL A 20 -2.59 -7.60 -8.65
CA VAL A 20 -3.80 -7.50 -9.48
C VAL A 20 -4.36 -8.86 -9.89
N GLY A 21 -3.76 -9.95 -9.41
CA GLY A 21 -4.20 -11.32 -9.73
C GLY A 21 -3.70 -11.81 -11.08
N GLY A 22 -2.65 -11.22 -11.61
CA GLY A 22 -1.95 -11.64 -12.81
C GLY A 22 -0.85 -12.65 -12.54
N ALA A 23 -0.12 -13.01 -13.59
CA ALA A 23 1.04 -13.90 -13.56
C ALA A 23 2.22 -13.30 -14.31
N VAL A 24 3.43 -13.70 -13.94
CA VAL A 24 4.68 -13.33 -14.61
C VAL A 24 5.45 -14.59 -14.90
N GLU A 25 5.92 -14.75 -16.13
CA GLU A 25 6.88 -15.76 -16.53
C GLU A 25 8.18 -15.09 -16.95
N GLU A 26 9.31 -15.74 -16.68
CA GLU A 26 10.65 -15.28 -17.02
C GLU A 26 11.27 -16.24 -18.02
N PRO A 27 11.01 -16.09 -19.32
CA PRO A 27 11.58 -16.97 -20.33
C PRO A 27 13.10 -16.80 -20.47
N ASP A 28 13.60 -15.59 -20.25
CA ASP A 28 15.03 -15.28 -20.20
C ASP A 28 15.27 -14.15 -19.21
N GLY A 29 16.42 -14.09 -18.54
CA GLY A 29 16.71 -13.32 -17.32
C GLY A 29 16.28 -11.85 -17.30
N ASP A 30 16.28 -11.16 -18.44
CA ASP A 30 15.87 -9.76 -18.58
C ASP A 30 14.52 -9.59 -19.30
N VAL A 31 13.88 -10.69 -19.71
CA VAL A 31 12.59 -10.68 -20.40
C VAL A 31 11.52 -11.21 -19.47
N LEU A 32 10.40 -10.52 -19.39
CA LEU A 32 9.26 -10.88 -18.56
C LEU A 32 8.00 -10.92 -19.42
N ASP A 33 7.30 -12.04 -19.39
CA ASP A 33 5.98 -12.19 -19.95
C ASP A 33 4.94 -11.93 -18.86
N LEU A 34 4.12 -10.89 -19.06
CA LEU A 34 3.08 -10.51 -18.10
C LEU A 34 1.71 -10.90 -18.65
N ALA A 35 0.96 -11.63 -17.85
CA ALA A 35 -0.46 -11.88 -18.05
C ALA A 35 -1.24 -11.17 -16.94
N LEU A 36 -1.98 -10.11 -17.29
CA LEU A 36 -2.77 -9.33 -16.35
C LEU A 36 -4.25 -9.41 -16.66
N PRO A 37 -5.16 -9.31 -15.67
CA PRO A 37 -6.60 -9.35 -15.91
C PRO A 37 -7.06 -8.20 -16.82
N GLU A 38 -8.01 -8.49 -17.72
CA GLU A 38 -8.58 -7.54 -18.67
C GLU A 38 -9.18 -6.30 -17.98
N GLU A 39 -9.74 -6.48 -16.78
CA GLU A 39 -10.33 -5.40 -16.00
C GLU A 39 -9.34 -4.28 -15.65
N VAL A 40 -8.05 -4.59 -15.55
CA VAL A 40 -7.00 -3.60 -15.22
C VAL A 40 -6.22 -3.15 -16.44
N THR A 41 -6.12 -4.00 -17.49
CA THR A 41 -5.35 -3.67 -18.71
C THR A 41 -6.15 -2.81 -19.68
N THR A 42 -7.45 -3.07 -19.86
CA THR A 42 -8.31 -2.30 -20.77
C THR A 42 -8.32 -0.80 -20.44
N PRO A 43 -8.52 -0.35 -19.16
CA PRO A 43 -8.48 1.07 -18.83
C PRO A 43 -7.11 1.71 -19.05
N ALA A 44 -6.03 0.92 -18.95
CA ALA A 44 -4.66 1.37 -19.17
C ALA A 44 -4.25 1.39 -20.65
N GLY A 45 -5.09 0.85 -21.54
CA GLY A 45 -4.79 0.70 -22.96
C GLY A 45 -3.63 -0.26 -23.19
N LEU A 46 -3.65 -1.39 -22.48
CA LEU A 46 -2.72 -2.52 -22.63
C LEU A 46 -3.49 -3.77 -23.04
N ASN A 47 -2.78 -4.71 -23.66
CA ASN A 47 -3.29 -6.06 -23.86
C ASN A 47 -3.26 -6.81 -22.51
N ASP A 48 -4.01 -7.89 -22.39
CA ASP A 48 -4.01 -8.80 -21.24
C ASP A 48 -2.73 -9.65 -21.13
N PHE A 49 -2.06 -9.84 -22.26
CA PHE A 49 -0.74 -10.50 -22.35
C PHE A 49 0.22 -9.63 -23.15
N PHE A 50 1.41 -9.37 -22.59
CA PHE A 50 2.46 -8.59 -23.25
C PHE A 50 3.83 -8.93 -22.65
N THR A 51 4.86 -8.78 -23.49
CA THR A 51 6.25 -9.02 -23.11
C THR A 51 6.95 -7.70 -22.84
N VAL A 52 7.69 -7.64 -21.75
CA VAL A 52 8.54 -6.49 -21.40
C VAL A 52 9.96 -6.94 -21.12
N THR A 53 10.90 -6.03 -21.31
CA THR A 53 12.29 -6.27 -20.98
C THR A 53 12.88 -5.10 -20.21
N LEU A 54 13.85 -5.40 -19.34
CA LEU A 54 14.61 -4.43 -18.57
C LEU A 54 15.96 -4.09 -19.22
N SER A 55 16.31 -4.79 -20.32
CA SER A 55 17.50 -4.58 -21.11
C SER A 55 17.15 -4.03 -22.49
N ARG A 56 17.87 -2.98 -22.90
CA ARG A 56 17.68 -2.42 -24.25
C ARG A 56 18.10 -3.39 -25.35
N ASP A 57 19.18 -4.12 -25.10
CA ASP A 57 19.68 -5.10 -26.07
C ASP A 57 18.66 -6.25 -26.25
N ALA A 58 18.07 -6.72 -25.15
CA ALA A 58 17.02 -7.73 -25.21
C ALA A 58 15.74 -7.23 -25.90
N ALA A 59 15.43 -5.92 -25.84
CA ALA A 59 14.29 -5.35 -26.56
C ALA A 59 14.51 -5.36 -28.08
N ASP A 60 15.76 -5.17 -28.52
CA ASP A 60 16.10 -5.22 -29.95
C ASP A 60 16.15 -6.66 -30.49
N GLU A 61 16.37 -7.66 -29.62
CA GLU A 61 16.46 -9.09 -29.96
C GLU A 61 15.12 -9.83 -29.85
N THR A 62 14.19 -9.32 -29.06
CA THR A 62 12.89 -10.00 -28.80
C THR A 62 11.76 -9.25 -29.49
N ASP A 63 11.17 -9.90 -30.50
CA ASP A 63 10.08 -9.29 -31.27
C ASP A 63 8.84 -9.05 -30.39
N GLY A 64 8.35 -7.82 -30.41
CA GLY A 64 7.18 -7.41 -29.62
C GLY A 64 7.45 -7.12 -28.14
N ALA A 65 8.67 -7.22 -27.64
CA ALA A 65 9.00 -6.85 -26.28
C ALA A 65 9.13 -5.32 -26.12
N GLU A 66 8.48 -4.76 -25.09
CA GLU A 66 8.58 -3.34 -24.77
C GLU A 66 9.66 -3.11 -23.71
N TYR A 67 10.55 -2.15 -23.97
CA TYR A 67 11.59 -1.77 -23.03
C TYR A 67 11.03 -0.96 -21.86
N VAL A 68 11.15 -1.49 -20.65
CA VAL A 68 10.70 -0.85 -19.41
C VAL A 68 11.88 -0.16 -18.73
N THR A 69 11.77 1.15 -18.61
CA THR A 69 12.72 1.99 -17.88
C THR A 69 11.99 3.14 -17.22
N TYR A 70 12.66 3.84 -16.29
CA TYR A 70 12.08 5.05 -15.67
C TYR A 70 11.74 6.11 -16.71
N GLY A 71 10.45 6.51 -16.76
CA GLY A 71 9.92 7.46 -17.73
C GLY A 71 9.48 6.84 -19.06
N SER A 72 9.47 5.51 -19.21
CA SER A 72 8.86 4.86 -20.36
C SER A 72 7.33 4.87 -20.25
N ALA A 73 6.66 5.02 -21.40
CA ALA A 73 5.18 5.04 -21.45
C ALA A 73 4.53 3.77 -20.89
N ILE A 74 5.18 2.61 -21.10
CA ILE A 74 4.69 1.34 -20.55
C ILE A 74 4.78 1.32 -19.02
N LEU A 75 5.87 1.82 -18.43
CA LEU A 75 5.99 1.90 -16.97
C LEU A 75 4.95 2.85 -16.37
N ASP A 76 4.68 3.99 -17.01
CA ASP A 76 3.66 4.94 -16.54
C ASP A 76 2.26 4.30 -16.53
N LYS A 77 1.93 3.50 -17.53
CA LYS A 77 0.69 2.73 -17.57
C LYS A 77 0.61 1.69 -16.45
N LEU A 78 1.69 0.94 -16.22
CA LEU A 78 1.77 -0.08 -15.16
C LEU A 78 1.70 0.56 -13.76
N VAL A 79 2.35 1.69 -13.56
CA VAL A 79 2.22 2.48 -12.32
C VAL A 79 0.78 2.95 -12.15
N GLY A 80 0.12 3.41 -13.22
CA GLY A 80 -1.30 3.77 -13.20
C GLY A 80 -2.20 2.62 -12.75
N ILE A 81 -1.96 1.39 -13.23
CA ILE A 81 -2.65 0.18 -12.78
C ILE A 81 -2.43 0.00 -11.26
N GLY A 82 -1.19 0.06 -10.80
CA GLY A 82 -0.85 -0.09 -9.37
C GLY A 82 -1.52 0.96 -8.48
N LEU A 83 -1.57 2.21 -8.91
CA LEU A 83 -2.21 3.30 -8.18
C LEU A 83 -3.74 3.17 -8.11
N ASN A 84 -4.35 2.59 -9.14
CA ASN A 84 -5.80 2.36 -9.19
C ASN A 84 -6.21 1.03 -8.55
N SER A 85 -5.27 0.13 -8.26
CA SER A 85 -5.51 -1.16 -7.62
C SER A 85 -5.40 -1.00 -6.11
N GLY A 86 -6.51 -0.66 -5.46
CA GLY A 86 -6.57 -0.56 -4.00
C GLY A 86 -6.29 -1.93 -3.35
N ARG A 87 -5.45 -1.94 -2.29
CA ARG A 87 -5.21 -3.13 -1.47
C ARG A 87 -6.05 -3.08 -0.20
N ILE A 88 -6.80 -4.15 0.06
CA ILE A 88 -7.47 -4.34 1.35
C ILE A 88 -6.60 -5.29 2.18
N LEU A 89 -6.05 -4.78 3.29
CA LEU A 89 -5.28 -5.57 4.23
C LEU A 89 -6.06 -5.73 5.53
N ARG A 90 -6.32 -6.97 5.93
CA ARG A 90 -6.92 -7.25 7.23
C ARG A 90 -5.85 -7.71 8.20
N LEU A 91 -5.52 -6.86 9.14
CA LEU A 91 -4.57 -7.17 10.21
C LEU A 91 -5.35 -7.60 11.47
N ARG A 92 -4.85 -8.65 12.10
CA ARG A 92 -5.34 -9.09 13.41
C ARG A 92 -4.20 -8.95 14.40
N ALA A 93 -4.31 -7.99 15.32
CA ALA A 93 -3.33 -7.84 16.37
C ALA A 93 -3.46 -9.01 17.37
N ALA A 94 -2.35 -9.69 17.66
CA ALA A 94 -2.26 -10.62 18.77
C ALA A 94 -2.08 -9.80 20.06
N VAL A 95 -3.18 -9.51 20.76
CA VAL A 95 -3.14 -8.75 22.01
C VAL A 95 -2.86 -9.72 23.15
N PRO A 96 -1.76 -9.58 23.89
CA PRO A 96 -1.48 -10.42 25.05
C PRO A 96 -2.57 -10.26 26.10
N SER A 97 -2.97 -11.35 26.75
CA SER A 97 -4.02 -11.35 27.77
C SER A 97 -3.76 -10.37 28.92
N ALA A 98 -2.48 -10.06 29.22
CA ALA A 98 -2.11 -9.05 30.20
C ALA A 98 -2.50 -7.62 29.80
N SER A 99 -2.51 -7.33 28.50
CA SER A 99 -2.91 -6.03 27.93
C SER A 99 -4.43 -5.84 27.88
N MET A 100 -5.19 -6.90 28.08
CA MET A 100 -6.66 -6.87 28.18
C MET A 100 -7.16 -6.56 29.60
N ARG A 101 -6.26 -6.21 30.50
CA ARG A 101 -6.62 -5.80 31.88
C ARG A 101 -6.62 -4.30 31.98
N VAL A 102 -7.60 -3.77 32.71
CA VAL A 102 -7.63 -2.35 33.04
C VAL A 102 -6.38 -2.00 33.84
N PRO A 103 -5.58 -1.01 33.41
CA PRO A 103 -4.39 -0.60 34.15
C PRO A 103 -4.76 -0.13 35.57
N PRO A 104 -4.04 -0.54 36.64
CA PRO A 104 -4.38 -0.15 38.02
C PRO A 104 -4.27 1.35 38.27
N ASN A 105 -3.49 2.06 37.44
CA ASN A 105 -3.30 3.50 37.52
C ASN A 105 -4.10 4.29 36.46
N LEU A 106 -5.16 3.70 35.90
CA LEU A 106 -5.96 4.32 34.82
C LEU A 106 -6.47 5.71 35.24
N MET A 107 -7.00 5.86 36.46
CA MET A 107 -7.52 7.14 36.93
C MET A 107 -6.44 8.22 37.00
N GLN A 108 -5.23 7.87 37.45
CA GLN A 108 -4.09 8.82 37.50
C GLN A 108 -3.67 9.25 36.08
N ARG A 109 -3.75 8.36 35.11
CA ARG A 109 -3.46 8.68 33.69
C ARG A 109 -4.51 9.62 33.14
N ILE A 110 -5.79 9.36 33.37
CA ILE A 110 -6.89 10.25 32.97
C ILE A 110 -6.72 11.63 33.56
N GLU A 111 -6.41 11.73 34.86
CA GLU A 111 -6.20 13.00 35.53
C GLU A 111 -4.99 13.80 35.02
N ARG A 112 -3.94 13.12 34.59
CA ARG A 112 -2.77 13.74 33.98
C ARG A 112 -3.07 14.25 32.56
N ASP A 113 -3.81 13.45 31.76
CA ASP A 113 -4.02 13.72 30.34
C ASP A 113 -5.23 14.65 30.11
N ILE A 114 -6.16 14.70 31.09
CA ILE A 114 -7.36 15.55 31.04
C ILE A 114 -7.34 16.54 32.21
N GLY A 115 -7.20 17.81 31.89
CA GLY A 115 -7.25 18.90 32.89
C GLY A 115 -8.67 19.18 33.33
N PHE A 116 -9.06 18.82 34.58
CA PHE A 116 -10.36 19.16 35.17
C PHE A 116 -10.32 20.55 35.80
N GLN A 117 -11.02 21.54 35.22
CA GLN A 117 -11.09 22.88 35.76
C GLN A 117 -12.53 23.19 36.23
N LYS A 118 -12.63 23.74 37.47
CA LYS A 118 -13.90 24.18 38.05
C LYS A 118 -15.01 23.11 38.09
N CYS A 119 -14.64 21.83 38.13
CA CYS A 119 -15.57 20.72 38.26
C CYS A 119 -15.20 19.82 39.42
N ARG A 120 -16.18 19.03 39.90
CA ARG A 120 -15.91 18.00 40.91
C ARG A 120 -15.04 16.92 40.28
N ARG A 121 -14.04 16.45 41.05
CA ARG A 121 -13.17 15.36 40.61
C ARG A 121 -14.03 14.14 40.25
N PRO A 122 -13.90 13.57 39.05
CA PRO A 122 -14.68 12.41 38.68
C PRO A 122 -14.26 11.18 39.46
N SER A 123 -15.20 10.28 39.74
CA SER A 123 -14.92 8.95 40.25
C SER A 123 -15.19 7.94 39.17
N MET A 124 -14.34 6.94 39.04
CA MET A 124 -14.53 5.84 38.10
C MET A 124 -15.34 4.76 38.82
N GLU A 125 -16.53 4.47 38.29
CA GLU A 125 -17.39 3.41 38.82
C GLU A 125 -17.03 2.04 38.25
N SER A 126 -16.69 1.99 36.98
CA SER A 126 -16.27 0.77 36.29
C SER A 126 -15.33 1.10 35.12
N ALA A 127 -14.52 0.16 34.76
CA ALA A 127 -13.71 0.24 33.55
C ALA A 127 -13.58 -1.17 32.93
N ALA A 128 -13.67 -1.24 31.62
CA ALA A 128 -13.48 -2.46 30.85
C ALA A 128 -12.53 -2.19 29.68
N VAL A 129 -11.83 -3.21 29.24
CA VAL A 129 -11.05 -3.19 28.01
C VAL A 129 -11.86 -3.89 26.95
N GLU A 130 -12.13 -3.19 25.86
CA GLU A 130 -12.83 -3.72 24.71
C GLU A 130 -11.91 -3.73 23.47
N LEU A 131 -12.10 -4.71 22.62
CA LEU A 131 -11.42 -4.77 21.32
C LEU A 131 -12.34 -4.16 20.28
N HIS A 132 -11.87 -3.06 19.68
CA HIS A 132 -12.57 -2.45 18.56
C HIS A 132 -11.91 -2.84 17.24
N GLN A 133 -12.73 -2.94 16.19
CA GLN A 133 -12.24 -3.00 14.83
C GLN A 133 -12.13 -1.59 14.31
N GLN A 134 -10.97 -1.27 13.75
CA GLN A 134 -10.73 0.04 13.16
C GLN A 134 -10.45 -0.15 11.66
N MET A 135 -11.07 0.65 10.84
CA MET A 135 -10.80 0.71 9.42
C MET A 135 -9.86 1.88 9.13
N VAL A 136 -8.73 1.59 8.51
CA VAL A 136 -7.74 2.61 8.15
C VAL A 136 -7.68 2.71 6.64
N PHE A 137 -7.96 3.91 6.14
CA PHE A 137 -7.82 4.24 4.73
C PHE A 137 -6.53 5.02 4.53
N THR A 138 -5.71 4.57 3.58
CA THR A 138 -4.53 5.33 3.13
C THR A 138 -4.79 5.81 1.71
N PHE A 139 -4.65 7.11 1.51
CA PHE A 139 -4.83 7.76 0.22
C PHE A 139 -3.51 8.39 -0.20
N VAL A 140 -3.17 8.22 -1.47
CA VAL A 140 -2.12 9.02 -2.11
C VAL A 140 -2.79 10.24 -2.72
N VAL A 141 -2.48 11.41 -2.19
CA VAL A 141 -3.07 12.69 -2.65
C VAL A 141 -2.04 13.44 -3.48
N SER A 142 -2.41 13.76 -4.72
CA SER A 142 -1.58 14.57 -5.59
C SER A 142 -2.15 16.00 -5.67
N TYR A 143 -1.31 16.96 -5.34
CA TYR A 143 -1.59 18.39 -5.51
C TYR A 143 -0.89 18.84 -6.79
N VAL A 144 -1.65 19.42 -7.72
CA VAL A 144 -1.13 19.93 -8.99
C VAL A 144 -1.38 21.44 -9.04
N SER A 145 -0.27 22.18 -9.11
CA SER A 145 -0.23 23.62 -9.32
C SER A 145 0.82 23.87 -10.41
N ASP A 146 1.73 24.80 -10.20
CA ASP A 146 2.92 24.97 -11.06
C ASP A 146 3.90 23.81 -10.85
N GLU A 147 3.82 23.16 -9.68
CA GLU A 147 4.56 21.96 -9.32
C GLU A 147 3.58 20.87 -8.86
N LYS A 148 3.99 19.60 -9.00
CA LYS A 148 3.22 18.45 -8.53
C LYS A 148 3.81 17.95 -7.21
N PHE A 149 3.02 17.96 -6.15
CA PHE A 149 3.34 17.36 -4.86
C PHE A 149 2.48 16.12 -4.64
N THR A 150 3.06 15.11 -4.03
CA THR A 150 2.34 13.90 -3.63
C THR A 150 2.56 13.66 -2.15
N ASP A 151 1.48 13.39 -1.42
CA ASP A 151 1.49 13.14 0.01
C ASP A 151 0.59 11.95 0.34
N ASP A 152 0.90 11.26 1.44
CA ASP A 152 0.13 10.14 1.95
C ASP A 152 -0.78 10.63 3.08
N VAL A 153 -2.09 10.46 2.91
CA VAL A 153 -3.09 10.79 3.92
C VAL A 153 -3.70 9.52 4.50
N MET A 154 -3.64 9.38 5.82
CA MET A 154 -4.22 8.25 6.54
C MET A 154 -5.43 8.70 7.35
N VAL A 155 -6.55 8.03 7.17
CA VAL A 155 -7.80 8.28 7.90
C VAL A 155 -8.21 6.99 8.60
N ALA A 156 -8.37 7.06 9.92
CA ALA A 156 -8.87 5.96 10.73
C ALA A 156 -10.35 6.22 11.08
N VAL A 157 -11.16 5.17 10.96
CA VAL A 157 -12.60 5.19 11.27
C VAL A 157 -12.92 4.00 12.17
N ASP A 158 -13.64 4.27 13.26
CA ASP A 158 -14.13 3.28 14.24
C ASP A 158 -15.46 2.66 13.79
#